data_4be6326aea431b6ad4ce5febbaedec55
#
_entry.id   4be6326aea431b6ad4ce5febbaedec55
#
_cell.length_a   1.000
_cell.length_b   1.000
_cell.length_c   1.000
_cell.angle_alpha   90.00
_cell.angle_beta   90.00
_cell.angle_gamma   90.00
#
_symmetry.space_group_name_H-M   'P 1'
#
loop_
_entity.id
_entity.type
_entity.pdbx_description
1 polymer ?
#
loop_
_entity_poly.entity_id
_entity_poly.type
_entity_poly.pdbx_seq_one_letter_code
_entity_poly.pdbx_strand_id
1 'polypeptide(L)'
;MESKINRGKEVLVEKLDLPKDVILDVPKIIVIGRNEVTIENHKGIMLFEREKIKINTNMSPIEIKGREFEILYIAASTITIKGYFDSIEYVRWIENGFW
;
A
#
# COMPACT_ATOMS: atom_id res chain seq x y z
N MET A 1 -18.51 3.19 23.88
CA MET A 1 -17.20 3.80 23.80
C MET A 1 -16.19 2.74 23.41
N GLU A 2 -15.33 3.06 22.47
CA GLU A 2 -14.29 2.15 22.07
C GLU A 2 -13.36 1.84 23.24
N SER A 3 -12.56 0.79 23.09
CA SER A 3 -11.63 0.39 24.12
C SER A 3 -10.67 1.53 24.45
N LYS A 4 -10.18 1.56 25.68
CA LYS A 4 -9.23 2.60 26.10
C LYS A 4 -7.97 2.58 25.25
N ILE A 5 -7.54 1.41 24.81
CA ILE A 5 -6.35 1.28 23.99
C ILE A 5 -6.56 1.91 22.63
N ASN A 6 -7.66 1.58 21.98
CA ASN A 6 -7.95 2.16 20.66
C ASN A 6 -8.18 3.66 20.75
N ARG A 7 -8.89 4.09 21.78
CA ARG A 7 -9.14 5.50 21.98
C ARG A 7 -7.85 6.26 22.24
N GLY A 8 -6.96 5.72 23.04
CA GLY A 8 -5.68 6.35 23.31
C GLY A 8 -4.83 6.48 22.06
N LYS A 9 -4.86 5.45 21.20
CA LYS A 9 -4.13 5.47 19.94
C LYS A 9 -4.65 6.54 19.00
N GLU A 10 -5.95 6.65 18.87
CA GLU A 10 -6.57 7.66 18.02
C GLU A 10 -6.29 9.06 18.51
N VAL A 11 -6.38 9.30 19.81
CA VAL A 11 -6.09 10.61 20.40
C VAL A 11 -4.63 10.97 20.16
N LEU A 12 -3.72 10.00 20.29
CA LEU A 12 -2.31 10.24 20.06
C LEU A 12 -2.04 10.65 18.62
N VAL A 13 -2.67 9.97 17.65
CA VAL A 13 -2.53 10.31 16.24
C VAL A 13 -3.00 11.74 15.99
N GLU A 14 -4.15 12.12 16.53
CA GLU A 14 -4.69 13.46 16.36
C GLU A 14 -3.79 14.53 16.98
N LYS A 15 -3.32 14.29 18.22
CA LYS A 15 -2.49 15.27 18.92
C LYS A 15 -1.12 15.45 18.32
N LEU A 16 -0.53 14.38 17.80
CA LEU A 16 0.80 14.43 17.21
C LEU A 16 0.76 14.72 15.70
N ASP A 17 -0.45 14.82 15.15
CA ASP A 17 -0.65 15.07 13.72
C ASP A 17 0.09 14.06 12.84
N LEU A 18 0.17 12.81 13.30
CA LEU A 18 0.80 11.73 12.57
C LEU A 18 -0.22 11.01 11.68
N PRO A 19 0.17 10.59 10.47
CA PRO A 19 -0.72 9.82 9.62
C PRO A 19 -1.12 8.49 10.27
N LYS A 20 -2.40 8.14 10.15
CA LYS A 20 -2.92 6.90 10.74
C LYS A 20 -2.25 5.66 10.17
N ASP A 21 -1.93 5.67 8.87
CA ASP A 21 -1.27 4.53 8.22
C ASP A 21 0.10 4.24 8.84
N VAL A 22 0.83 5.27 9.26
CA VAL A 22 2.13 5.08 9.91
C VAL A 22 1.97 4.49 11.31
N ILE A 23 1.04 5.05 12.09
CA ILE A 23 0.79 4.59 13.47
C ILE A 23 0.25 3.16 13.50
N LEU A 24 -0.64 2.82 12.57
CA LEU A 24 -1.24 1.49 12.50
C LEU A 24 -0.39 0.50 11.72
N ASP A 25 0.69 0.99 11.09
CA ASP A 25 1.58 0.19 10.27
C ASP A 25 0.85 -0.53 9.13
N VAL A 26 0.00 0.22 8.44
CA VAL A 26 -0.72 -0.29 7.27
C VAL A 26 -0.31 0.52 6.04
N PRO A 27 -0.45 -0.03 4.85
CA PRO A 27 -0.14 0.72 3.63
C PRO A 27 -1.19 1.79 3.36
N LYS A 28 -0.77 2.86 2.72
CA LYS A 28 -1.65 3.90 2.23
C LYS A 28 -1.52 3.93 0.72
N ILE A 29 -2.64 3.80 0.03
CA ILE A 29 -2.67 3.76 -1.42
C ILE A 29 -3.38 5.00 -1.93
N ILE A 30 -2.68 5.77 -2.77
CA ILE A 30 -3.23 6.98 -3.37
C ILE A 30 -3.29 6.74 -4.87
N VAL A 31 -4.48 6.81 -5.43
CA VAL A 31 -4.69 6.63 -6.86
C VAL A 31 -5.14 7.93 -7.47
N ILE A 32 -4.43 8.38 -8.49
CA ILE A 32 -4.80 9.58 -9.23
C ILE A 32 -5.19 9.15 -10.64
N GLY A 33 -6.49 9.23 -10.93
CA GLY A 33 -7.03 8.77 -12.19
C GLY A 33 -6.71 7.30 -12.43
N ARG A 34 -6.33 6.96 -13.65
CA ARG A 34 -5.87 5.61 -13.99
C ARG A 34 -4.39 5.56 -14.30
N ASN A 35 -3.67 6.63 -14.03
CA ASN A 35 -2.32 6.81 -14.54
C ASN A 35 -1.24 6.84 -13.46
N GLU A 36 -1.60 7.07 -12.21
CA GLU A 36 -0.60 7.20 -11.15
C GLU A 36 -1.09 6.58 -9.85
N VAL A 37 -0.22 5.79 -9.23
CA VAL A 37 -0.49 5.16 -7.94
C VAL A 37 0.72 5.37 -7.04
N THR A 38 0.47 5.85 -5.84
CA THR A 38 1.50 5.95 -4.80
C THR A 38 1.14 5.01 -3.67
N ILE A 39 2.10 4.21 -3.24
CA ILE A 39 1.92 3.31 -2.10
C ILE A 39 2.93 3.71 -1.04
N GLU A 40 2.43 4.12 0.12
CA GLU A 40 3.24 4.52 1.26
C GLU A 40 3.19 3.43 2.32
N ASN A 41 4.27 3.32 3.07
CA ASN A 41 4.43 2.34 4.14
C ASN A 41 4.33 0.90 3.65
N HIS A 42 4.91 0.62 2.49
CA HIS A 42 5.05 -0.75 2.02
C HIS A 42 6.29 -1.41 2.65
N LYS A 43 6.37 -2.72 2.53
CA LYS A 43 7.45 -3.51 3.12
C LYS A 43 8.36 -4.15 2.07
N GLY A 44 8.37 -3.61 0.88
CA GLY A 44 9.25 -4.05 -0.19
C GLY A 44 8.49 -4.39 -1.46
N ILE A 45 9.22 -4.41 -2.56
CA ILE A 45 8.68 -4.73 -3.86
C ILE A 45 9.00 -6.19 -4.13
N MET A 46 7.97 -7.00 -4.36
CA MET A 46 8.14 -8.44 -4.58
C MET A 46 8.33 -8.76 -6.06
N LEU A 47 7.68 -8.00 -6.92
CA LEU A 47 7.73 -8.21 -8.36
C LEU A 47 7.47 -6.88 -9.05
N PHE A 48 8.27 -6.55 -10.05
CA PHE A 48 8.01 -5.38 -10.87
C PHE A 48 8.20 -5.76 -12.34
N GLU A 49 7.09 -5.84 -13.05
CA GLU A 49 7.05 -6.08 -14.50
C GLU A 49 6.25 -4.96 -15.14
N ARG A 50 6.28 -4.88 -16.44
CA ARG A 50 5.57 -3.81 -17.15
C ARG A 50 4.05 -3.93 -17.06
N GLU A 51 3.55 -5.10 -16.71
CA GLU A 51 2.11 -5.37 -16.68
C GLU A 51 1.61 -5.87 -15.34
N LYS A 52 2.52 -6.13 -14.40
CA LYS A 52 2.16 -6.64 -13.08
C LYS A 52 3.19 -6.19 -12.05
N ILE A 53 2.70 -5.72 -10.92
CA ILE A 53 3.54 -5.33 -9.79
C ILE A 53 2.96 -5.98 -8.55
N LYS A 54 3.84 -6.54 -7.71
CA LYS A 54 3.44 -7.04 -6.39
C LYS A 54 4.26 -6.35 -5.33
N ILE A 55 3.59 -5.86 -4.31
CA ILE A 55 4.20 -5.07 -3.26
C ILE A 55 3.82 -5.67 -1.92
N ASN A 56 4.84 -5.95 -1.11
CA ASN A 56 4.65 -6.48 0.22
C ASN A 56 4.20 -5.38 1.18
N THR A 57 3.35 -5.74 2.11
CA THR A 57 2.86 -4.83 3.15
C THR A 57 2.78 -5.57 4.47
N ASN A 58 2.43 -4.86 5.53
CA ASN A 58 2.16 -5.50 6.81
C ASN A 58 0.78 -6.20 6.85
N MET A 59 0.07 -6.11 5.74
CA MET A 59 -1.17 -6.84 5.50
C MET A 59 -0.93 -7.84 4.38
N SER A 60 -1.94 -8.14 3.60
CA SER A 60 -1.76 -8.97 2.41
C SER A 60 -0.98 -8.20 1.35
N PRO A 61 -0.24 -8.87 0.49
CA PRO A 61 0.42 -8.19 -0.62
C PRO A 61 -0.58 -7.46 -1.52
N ILE A 62 -0.12 -6.38 -2.12
CA ILE A 62 -0.90 -5.64 -3.11
C ILE A 62 -0.44 -6.06 -4.49
N GLU A 63 -1.38 -6.41 -5.35
CA GLU A 63 -1.10 -6.72 -6.74
C GLU A 63 -1.72 -5.66 -7.63
N ILE A 64 -0.90 -5.08 -8.51
CA ILE A 64 -1.32 -4.06 -9.46
C ILE A 64 -1.18 -4.65 -10.85
N LYS A 65 -2.25 -4.64 -11.60
CA LYS A 65 -2.28 -5.11 -12.98
C LYS A 65 -2.59 -3.98 -13.92
N GLY A 66 -1.98 -4.02 -15.08
CA GLY A 66 -2.18 -3.00 -16.10
C GLY A 66 -1.14 -3.12 -17.20
N ARG A 67 -0.57 -2.00 -17.60
CA ARG A 67 0.44 -1.99 -18.66
C ARG A 67 1.29 -0.73 -18.61
N GLU A 68 2.48 -0.85 -19.18
CA GLU A 68 3.43 0.25 -19.34
C GLU A 68 3.82 0.89 -18.01
N PHE A 69 4.01 0.06 -16.97
CA PHE A 69 4.39 0.55 -15.66
C PHE A 69 5.81 1.08 -15.64
N GLU A 70 5.98 2.25 -15.03
CA GLU A 70 7.26 2.88 -14.80
C GLU A 70 7.30 3.44 -13.39
N ILE A 71 8.46 3.39 -12.76
CA ILE A 71 8.65 4.01 -11.44
C ILE A 71 8.94 5.49 -11.63
N LEU A 72 8.08 6.34 -11.06
CA LEU A 72 8.31 7.78 -11.01
C LEU A 72 9.14 8.18 -9.80
N TYR A 73 8.95 7.49 -8.69
CA TYR A 73 9.60 7.83 -7.45
C TYR A 73 9.69 6.58 -6.57
N ILE A 74 10.81 6.41 -5.92
CA ILE A 74 10.99 5.31 -4.97
C ILE A 74 11.84 5.80 -3.80
N ALA A 75 11.42 5.46 -2.61
CA ALA A 75 12.14 5.68 -1.37
C ALA A 75 12.00 4.41 -0.52
N ALA A 76 12.54 4.44 0.69
CA ALA A 76 12.60 3.23 1.52
C ALA A 76 11.24 2.52 1.68
N SER A 77 10.17 3.28 1.89
CA SER A 77 8.85 2.70 2.12
C SER A 77 7.75 3.31 1.25
N THR A 78 8.12 4.10 0.24
CA THR A 78 7.17 4.76 -0.65
C THR A 78 7.55 4.51 -2.09
N ILE A 79 6.57 4.20 -2.93
CA ILE A 79 6.76 4.05 -4.36
C ILE A 79 5.63 4.73 -5.10
N THR A 80 5.97 5.49 -6.14
CA THR A 80 5.00 6.07 -7.06
C THR A 80 5.21 5.45 -8.43
N ILE A 81 4.15 4.92 -8.98
CA ILE A 81 4.14 4.19 -10.23
C ILE A 81 3.25 4.91 -11.23
N LYS A 82 3.75 5.06 -12.43
CA LYS A 82 3.01 5.59 -13.56
C LYS A 82 2.69 4.45 -14.52
N GLY A 83 1.56 4.53 -15.19
CA GLY A 83 1.16 3.55 -16.18
C GLY A 83 -0.33 3.59 -16.43
N TYR A 84 -0.86 2.49 -16.94
CA TYR A 84 -2.31 2.32 -17.12
C TYR A 84 -2.76 1.20 -16.21
N PHE A 85 -3.59 1.53 -15.23
CA PHE A 85 -3.99 0.60 -14.19
C PHE A 85 -5.33 -0.03 -14.50
N ASP A 86 -5.36 -1.35 -14.51
CA ASP A 86 -6.60 -2.10 -14.68
C ASP A 86 -7.17 -2.53 -13.34
N SER A 87 -6.31 -2.96 -12.43
CA SER A 87 -6.75 -3.35 -11.10
C SER A 87 -5.67 -3.11 -10.06
N ILE A 88 -6.12 -2.80 -8.85
CA ILE A 88 -5.28 -2.71 -7.66
C ILE A 88 -6.03 -3.50 -6.60
N GLU A 89 -5.44 -4.57 -6.10
CA GLU A 89 -6.14 -5.44 -5.17
C GLU A 89 -5.20 -6.03 -4.14
N TYR A 90 -5.75 -6.38 -2.98
CA TYR A 90 -5.02 -7.17 -2.00
C TYR A 90 -5.11 -8.62 -2.41
N VAL A 91 -3.96 -9.29 -2.41
CA VAL A 91 -3.90 -10.71 -2.75
C VAL A 91 -4.38 -11.51 -1.55
N ARG A 92 -5.29 -12.44 -1.78
CA ARG A 92 -5.78 -13.32 -0.72
C ARG A 92 -4.83 -14.48 -0.56
N TRP A 93 -4.52 -14.81 0.69
CA TRP A 93 -3.81 -16.04 0.97
C TRP A 93 -4.73 -17.22 0.73
N ILE A 94 -4.28 -18.18 -0.06
CA ILE A 94 -5.00 -19.43 -0.24
C ILE A 94 -4.49 -20.46 0.77
N GLU A 95 -5.16 -21.60 0.88
CA GLU A 95 -4.85 -22.60 1.92
C GLU A 95 -3.40 -23.04 1.94
N ASN A 96 -2.77 -23.12 0.78
CA ASN A 96 -1.36 -23.52 0.69
C ASN A 96 -0.39 -22.33 0.83
N GLY A 97 -0.88 -21.15 1.12
CA GLY A 97 -0.07 -19.97 1.36
C GLY A 97 0.46 -19.26 0.13
N PHE A 98 -0.06 -19.57 -1.05
CA PHE A 98 0.39 -18.94 -2.29
C PHE A 98 -0.69 -18.08 -2.91
N TRP A 99 -0.23 -17.17 -3.71
CA TRP A 99 -1.10 -16.33 -4.51
C TRP A 99 -0.60 -16.26 -5.96
#